data_2117ec024640d4ca5a44bc34a2c9ca10
#
_entry.id   2117ec024640d4ca5a44bc34a2c9ca10
#
_cell.length_a   1.000
_cell.length_b   1.000
_cell.length_c   1.000
_cell.angle_alpha   90.00
_cell.angle_beta   90.00
_cell.angle_gamma   90.00
#
_symmetry.space_group_name_H-M   'P 1'
#
loop_
_entity.id
_entity.type
_entity.pdbx_description
1 polymer ?
#
loop_
_entity_poly.entity_id
_entity_poly.type
_entity_poly.pdbx_seq_one_letter_code
_entity_poly.pdbx_strand_id
1 'polypeptide(L)'
;CLMLLSLPAISKSVSQVQIEGLLQVPNARALEMVGYEEGENFELDSVHTAIQTLFASGFFSDIQVFEEAGQLTFKVQERPSIGLLTIEGNDLIATEDLEKGLTRSSLEVGEFYKPDTLNQIEQELQRQYYALGRYNADVEVITDDMPRNRIGVTININEGETAKIVHLNVIGNKVYSQEEITKNFQSMETGYFNPFGTGDEYAKPKIQADLDSLKSFYLDRGFLDYELVSSQVSLSPNKQDVYIVINIDEGPQYIIDDILLNGELVLGETEIFEKVTQEPGDIFSRANATKDLESISALLGDHGYLFTKVNIIPEKLDGQKVKLTYHVTPG
;
A
#
# COMPACT_ATOMS: atom_id res chain seq x y z
N CYS A 1 -14.72 64.44 -27.49
CA CYS A 1 -14.12 63.24 -28.01
C CYS A 1 -12.72 63.04 -27.38
N LEU A 2 -12.66 62.28 -26.27
CA LEU A 2 -11.38 61.95 -25.61
C LEU A 2 -10.87 60.66 -26.28
N MET A 3 -9.85 60.77 -27.10
CA MET A 3 -9.06 59.63 -27.57
C MET A 3 -8.20 59.15 -26.41
N LEU A 4 -8.59 58.07 -25.79
CA LEU A 4 -7.71 57.26 -24.93
C LEU A 4 -6.71 56.54 -25.85
N LEU A 5 -5.51 57.09 -25.97
CA LEU A 5 -4.36 56.41 -26.52
C LEU A 5 -3.99 55.28 -25.53
N SER A 6 -4.34 54.07 -25.88
CA SER A 6 -3.76 52.87 -25.25
C SER A 6 -2.27 52.81 -25.62
N LEU A 7 -1.42 53.20 -24.69
CA LEU A 7 0.01 52.92 -24.80
C LEU A 7 0.17 51.37 -24.81
N PRO A 8 0.87 50.80 -25.79
CA PRO A 8 1.21 49.37 -25.71
C PRO A 8 2.05 49.15 -24.44
N ALA A 9 1.67 48.20 -23.64
CA ALA A 9 2.55 47.67 -22.59
C ALA A 9 3.82 47.20 -23.29
N ILE A 10 4.92 47.94 -23.12
CA ILE A 10 6.23 47.53 -23.62
C ILE A 10 6.61 46.35 -22.74
N SER A 11 6.48 45.14 -23.26
CA SER A 11 7.01 43.92 -22.63
C SER A 11 8.52 44.15 -22.49
N LYS A 12 8.98 44.17 -21.24
CA LYS A 12 10.40 44.38 -20.93
C LYS A 12 11.09 43.06 -21.18
N SER A 13 11.93 43.00 -22.20
CA SER A 13 12.70 41.82 -22.55
C SER A 13 14.20 42.05 -22.45
N VAL A 14 14.96 41.00 -22.20
CA VAL A 14 16.43 40.98 -22.18
C VAL A 14 16.93 40.05 -23.26
N SER A 15 18.10 40.40 -23.83
CA SER A 15 18.71 39.63 -24.93
C SER A 15 19.72 38.58 -24.48
N GLN A 16 20.03 38.57 -23.18
CA GLN A 16 21.01 37.62 -22.64
C GLN A 16 20.54 37.09 -21.31
N VAL A 17 20.53 35.73 -21.18
CA VAL A 17 20.26 35.02 -19.94
C VAL A 17 21.48 34.17 -19.58
N GLN A 18 21.89 34.23 -18.33
CA GLN A 18 23.00 33.45 -17.78
C GLN A 18 22.58 32.74 -16.52
N ILE A 19 23.10 31.53 -16.30
CA ILE A 19 22.90 30.77 -15.07
C ILE A 19 24.26 30.56 -14.41
N GLU A 20 24.36 30.98 -13.14
CA GLU A 20 25.53 30.84 -12.31
C GLU A 20 25.29 29.90 -11.14
N GLY A 21 26.36 29.19 -10.70
CA GLY A 21 26.28 28.27 -9.57
C GLY A 21 26.01 26.82 -9.93
N LEU A 22 25.96 26.48 -11.24
CA LEU A 22 25.84 25.10 -11.71
C LEU A 22 27.13 24.31 -11.40
N LEU A 23 26.96 23.06 -10.94
CA LEU A 23 28.04 22.13 -10.59
C LEU A 23 27.89 20.80 -11.35
N GLN A 24 26.72 20.21 -11.33
CA GLN A 24 26.38 18.89 -11.93
C GLN A 24 25.35 19.03 -13.05
N VAL A 25 24.41 19.97 -12.93
CA VAL A 25 23.38 20.20 -13.93
C VAL A 25 24.00 20.89 -15.17
N PRO A 26 23.84 20.29 -16.38
CA PRO A 26 24.36 20.93 -17.60
C PRO A 26 23.70 22.29 -17.86
N ASN A 27 24.47 23.29 -18.25
CA ASN A 27 23.97 24.65 -18.51
C ASN A 27 22.81 24.65 -19.54
N ALA A 28 22.94 23.86 -20.63
CA ALA A 28 21.91 23.75 -21.64
C ALA A 28 20.57 23.28 -21.07
N ARG A 29 20.58 22.30 -20.15
CA ARG A 29 19.38 21.80 -19.48
C ARG A 29 18.78 22.85 -18.54
N ALA A 30 19.60 23.59 -17.83
CA ALA A 30 19.11 24.65 -16.96
C ALA A 30 18.49 25.82 -17.77
N LEU A 31 19.07 26.20 -18.90
CA LEU A 31 18.51 27.20 -19.83
C LEU A 31 17.17 26.73 -20.46
N GLU A 32 17.06 25.45 -20.82
CA GLU A 32 15.81 24.85 -21.29
C GLU A 32 14.71 24.96 -20.22
N MET A 33 15.02 24.71 -18.95
CA MET A 33 14.07 24.85 -17.83
C MET A 33 13.62 26.30 -17.62
N VAL A 34 14.52 27.27 -17.86
CA VAL A 34 14.20 28.69 -17.84
C VAL A 34 13.31 29.08 -19.01
N GLY A 35 13.30 28.27 -20.08
CA GLY A 35 12.58 28.61 -21.32
C GLY A 35 13.31 29.64 -22.17
N TYR A 36 14.65 29.63 -22.17
CA TYR A 36 15.50 30.55 -22.93
C TYR A 36 16.33 29.78 -23.98
N GLU A 37 16.26 30.23 -25.21
CA GLU A 37 17.13 29.78 -26.30
C GLU A 37 18.15 30.86 -26.61
N GLU A 38 19.42 30.45 -26.81
CA GLU A 38 20.51 31.40 -27.04
C GLU A 38 20.29 32.21 -28.32
N GLY A 39 20.33 33.56 -28.19
CA GLY A 39 20.06 34.48 -29.29
C GLY A 39 18.62 34.95 -29.41
N GLU A 40 17.72 34.49 -28.58
CA GLU A 40 16.34 34.98 -28.48
C GLU A 40 16.17 36.02 -27.36
N ASN A 41 15.10 36.80 -27.42
CA ASN A 41 14.73 37.72 -26.36
C ASN A 41 13.92 36.99 -25.29
N PHE A 42 14.34 37.12 -24.02
CA PHE A 42 13.60 36.58 -22.88
C PHE A 42 12.68 37.66 -22.28
N GLU A 43 11.40 37.35 -22.13
CA GLU A 43 10.44 38.25 -21.51
C GLU A 43 10.52 38.24 -19.99
N LEU A 44 10.66 39.40 -19.36
CA LEU A 44 10.80 39.50 -17.90
C LEU A 44 9.55 39.00 -17.15
N ASP A 45 8.37 39.04 -17.77
CA ASP A 45 7.15 38.46 -17.19
C ASP A 45 7.22 36.94 -17.02
N SER A 46 8.12 36.27 -17.77
CA SER A 46 8.35 34.81 -17.69
C SER A 46 9.29 34.41 -16.54
N VAL A 47 9.94 35.34 -15.84
CA VAL A 47 10.90 35.07 -14.74
C VAL A 47 10.25 34.25 -13.63
N HIS A 48 9.02 34.59 -13.25
CA HIS A 48 8.30 33.86 -12.19
C HIS A 48 8.09 32.38 -12.57
N THR A 49 7.65 32.13 -13.80
CA THR A 49 7.46 30.77 -14.34
C THR A 49 8.79 30.02 -14.41
N ALA A 50 9.86 30.68 -14.85
CA ALA A 50 11.20 30.10 -14.89
C ALA A 50 11.70 29.68 -13.50
N ILE A 51 11.53 30.54 -12.49
CA ILE A 51 11.85 30.20 -11.09
C ILE A 51 11.05 28.99 -10.62
N GLN A 52 9.74 28.96 -10.88
CA GLN A 52 8.87 27.84 -10.50
C GLN A 52 9.31 26.54 -11.17
N THR A 53 9.67 26.58 -12.45
CA THR A 53 10.13 25.39 -13.20
C THR A 53 11.47 24.88 -12.66
N LEU A 54 12.40 25.79 -12.39
CA LEU A 54 13.70 25.43 -11.78
C LEU A 54 13.51 24.81 -10.39
N PHE A 55 12.66 25.37 -9.52
CA PHE A 55 12.36 24.78 -8.22
C PHE A 55 11.64 23.44 -8.33
N ALA A 56 10.66 23.34 -9.22
CA ALA A 56 9.89 22.11 -9.45
C ALA A 56 10.78 20.95 -9.97
N SER A 57 11.89 21.26 -10.63
CA SER A 57 12.89 20.26 -11.06
C SER A 57 13.50 19.48 -9.90
N GLY A 58 13.54 20.08 -8.69
CA GLY A 58 14.15 19.52 -7.51
C GLY A 58 15.69 19.59 -7.48
N PHE A 59 16.33 20.16 -8.50
CA PHE A 59 17.80 20.24 -8.58
C PHE A 59 18.39 21.36 -7.72
N PHE A 60 17.60 22.39 -7.41
CA PHE A 60 18.08 23.61 -6.76
C PHE A 60 17.49 23.80 -5.38
N SER A 61 18.32 24.25 -4.44
CA SER A 61 17.93 24.60 -3.07
C SER A 61 17.62 26.09 -2.93
N ASP A 62 18.27 26.94 -3.72
CA ASP A 62 18.04 28.39 -3.76
C ASP A 62 18.18 28.93 -5.19
N ILE A 63 17.38 29.94 -5.53
CA ILE A 63 17.38 30.60 -6.82
C ILE A 63 17.19 32.10 -6.60
N GLN A 64 18.15 32.89 -7.02
CA GLN A 64 18.10 34.34 -6.99
C GLN A 64 18.22 34.87 -8.42
N VAL A 65 17.51 35.91 -8.76
CA VAL A 65 17.50 36.48 -10.12
C VAL A 65 17.88 37.93 -10.07
N PHE A 66 18.81 38.33 -10.91
CA PHE A 66 19.35 39.68 -11.03
C PHE A 66 19.19 40.14 -12.47
N GLU A 67 18.79 41.40 -12.68
CA GLU A 67 18.81 42.09 -13.98
C GLU A 67 19.82 43.24 -13.91
N GLU A 68 20.80 43.22 -14.77
CA GLU A 68 21.78 44.30 -14.86
C GLU A 68 22.15 44.51 -16.33
N ALA A 69 22.09 45.79 -16.79
CA ALA A 69 22.53 46.21 -18.12
C ALA A 69 21.92 45.40 -19.31
N GLY A 70 20.69 44.90 -19.15
CA GLY A 70 20.01 44.10 -20.19
C GLY A 70 20.36 42.61 -20.20
N GLN A 71 21.10 42.16 -19.19
CA GLN A 71 21.37 40.74 -18.93
C GLN A 71 20.62 40.28 -17.70
N LEU A 72 20.03 39.08 -17.79
CA LEU A 72 19.35 38.41 -16.69
C LEU A 72 20.19 37.24 -16.18
N THR A 73 20.55 37.28 -14.90
CA THR A 73 21.37 36.24 -14.27
C THR A 73 20.55 35.49 -13.23
N PHE A 74 20.39 34.17 -13.45
CA PHE A 74 19.87 33.23 -12.46
C PHE A 74 21.02 32.67 -11.65
N LYS A 75 21.19 33.10 -10.40
CA LYS A 75 22.16 32.55 -9.48
C LYS A 75 21.49 31.41 -8.71
N VAL A 76 21.95 30.20 -8.98
CA VAL A 76 21.36 28.99 -8.40
C VAL A 76 22.30 28.30 -7.43
N GLN A 77 21.74 27.62 -6.44
CA GLN A 77 22.48 26.71 -5.57
C GLN A 77 21.94 25.29 -5.83
N GLU A 78 22.77 24.44 -6.43
CA GLU A 78 22.40 23.04 -6.65
C GLU A 78 22.34 22.28 -5.33
N ARG A 79 21.32 21.42 -5.23
CA ARG A 79 21.27 20.42 -4.16
C ARG A 79 22.41 19.41 -4.33
N PRO A 80 23.00 18.91 -3.26
CA PRO A 80 23.96 17.82 -3.38
C PRO A 80 23.28 16.57 -3.93
N SER A 81 24.02 15.74 -4.66
CA SER A 81 23.56 14.41 -5.07
C SER A 81 23.97 13.36 -4.03
N ILE A 82 23.21 12.27 -3.96
CA ILE A 82 23.53 11.13 -3.09
C ILE A 82 24.73 10.38 -3.69
N GLY A 83 25.84 10.39 -2.99
CA GLY A 83 27.08 9.74 -3.40
C GLY A 83 27.27 8.34 -2.81
N LEU A 84 26.65 8.09 -1.66
CA LEU A 84 26.66 6.81 -0.94
C LEU A 84 25.33 6.65 -0.21
N LEU A 85 24.81 5.43 -0.23
CA LEU A 85 23.65 5.03 0.57
C LEU A 85 24.02 3.76 1.32
N THR A 86 23.89 3.79 2.65
CA THR A 86 24.20 2.67 3.54
C THR A 86 23.01 2.41 4.44
N ILE A 87 22.67 1.13 4.67
CA ILE A 87 21.62 0.69 5.59
C ILE A 87 22.27 -0.26 6.58
N GLU A 88 22.06 -0.04 7.87
CA GLU A 88 22.66 -0.81 8.94
C GLU A 88 21.61 -1.20 10.00
N GLY A 89 21.75 -2.39 10.59
CA GLY A 89 20.94 -2.88 11.70
C GLY A 89 19.56 -3.46 11.31
N ASN A 90 19.35 -3.76 10.03
CA ASN A 90 18.11 -4.35 9.50
C ASN A 90 18.18 -5.89 9.41
N ASP A 91 18.05 -6.57 10.52
CA ASP A 91 18.10 -8.04 10.57
C ASP A 91 16.78 -8.69 10.11
N LEU A 92 15.63 -8.05 10.40
CA LEU A 92 14.28 -8.57 10.13
C LEU A 92 13.82 -8.35 8.69
N ILE A 93 14.16 -7.20 8.11
CA ILE A 93 13.81 -6.86 6.72
C ILE A 93 15.07 -6.94 5.87
N ALA A 94 15.03 -7.75 4.80
CA ALA A 94 16.16 -7.89 3.91
C ALA A 94 16.58 -6.55 3.30
N THR A 95 17.89 -6.29 3.22
CA THR A 95 18.44 -5.04 2.67
C THR A 95 17.93 -4.77 1.26
N GLU A 96 17.83 -5.79 0.42
CA GLU A 96 17.34 -5.69 -0.95
C GLU A 96 15.88 -5.19 -1.04
N ASP A 97 15.06 -5.53 -0.06
CA ASP A 97 13.65 -5.08 -0.04
C ASP A 97 13.53 -3.64 0.47
N LEU A 98 14.39 -3.24 1.42
CA LEU A 98 14.54 -1.85 1.83
C LEU A 98 15.03 -0.99 0.66
N GLU A 99 16.09 -1.40 -0.04
CA GLU A 99 16.64 -0.69 -1.20
C GLU A 99 15.58 -0.50 -2.30
N LYS A 100 14.78 -1.53 -2.63
CA LYS A 100 13.66 -1.38 -3.59
C LYS A 100 12.62 -0.35 -3.13
N GLY A 101 12.35 -0.29 -1.83
CA GLY A 101 11.46 0.71 -1.24
C GLY A 101 12.02 2.12 -1.36
N LEU A 102 13.29 2.29 -1.07
CA LEU A 102 14.02 3.56 -1.14
C LEU A 102 14.09 4.09 -2.57
N THR A 103 14.40 3.23 -3.55
CA THR A 103 14.42 3.60 -4.98
C THR A 103 13.04 4.11 -5.45
N ARG A 104 11.92 3.48 -5.02
CA ARG A 104 10.57 3.98 -5.31
C ARG A 104 10.29 5.38 -4.75
N SER A 105 10.98 5.74 -3.68
CA SER A 105 10.91 7.05 -3.03
C SER A 105 11.97 8.02 -3.57
N SER A 106 12.65 7.68 -4.67
CA SER A 106 13.74 8.47 -5.27
C SER A 106 14.90 8.71 -4.30
N LEU A 107 15.17 7.73 -3.42
CA LEU A 107 16.39 7.71 -2.59
C LEU A 107 17.32 6.62 -3.12
N GLU A 108 18.19 6.99 -4.04
CA GLU A 108 19.24 6.13 -4.58
C GLU A 108 20.49 6.92 -4.95
N VAL A 109 21.60 6.23 -5.12
CA VAL A 109 22.88 6.87 -5.49
C VAL A 109 22.74 7.54 -6.85
N GLY A 110 23.11 8.82 -6.93
CA GLY A 110 22.99 9.66 -8.12
C GLY A 110 21.81 10.61 -8.12
N GLU A 111 20.77 10.37 -7.33
CA GLU A 111 19.63 11.28 -7.18
C GLU A 111 19.97 12.51 -6.33
N PHE A 112 19.23 13.60 -6.54
CA PHE A 112 19.41 14.83 -5.77
C PHE A 112 18.79 14.74 -4.39
N TYR A 113 19.54 15.16 -3.39
CA TYR A 113 19.12 15.14 -1.99
C TYR A 113 17.97 16.12 -1.72
N LYS A 114 16.91 15.59 -1.12
CA LYS A 114 15.76 16.35 -0.66
C LYS A 114 15.51 16.04 0.82
N PRO A 115 15.69 17.01 1.73
CA PRO A 115 15.52 16.77 3.18
C PRO A 115 14.17 16.16 3.54
N ASP A 116 13.08 16.63 2.91
CA ASP A 116 11.73 16.15 3.16
C ASP A 116 11.57 14.66 2.83
N THR A 117 12.27 14.17 1.81
CA THR A 117 12.26 12.75 1.42
C THR A 117 12.89 11.89 2.52
N LEU A 118 13.98 12.32 3.15
CA LEU A 118 14.60 11.55 4.23
C LEU A 118 13.69 11.43 5.45
N ASN A 119 13.06 12.52 5.86
CA ASN A 119 12.11 12.49 6.98
C ASN A 119 10.91 11.58 6.70
N GLN A 120 10.42 11.56 5.45
CA GLN A 120 9.33 10.66 5.04
C GLN A 120 9.76 9.20 5.09
N ILE A 121 10.99 8.90 4.64
CA ILE A 121 11.56 7.55 4.65
C ILE A 121 11.75 7.05 6.07
N GLU A 122 12.34 7.86 6.96
CA GLU A 122 12.48 7.53 8.37
C GLU A 122 11.14 7.12 9.00
N GLN A 123 10.11 7.96 8.82
CA GLN A 123 8.77 7.67 9.32
C GLN A 123 8.13 6.44 8.68
N GLU A 124 8.37 6.20 7.38
CA GLU A 124 7.82 5.04 6.68
C GLU A 124 8.47 3.74 7.15
N LEU A 125 9.81 3.73 7.27
CA LEU A 125 10.54 2.59 7.80
C LEU A 125 10.11 2.29 9.26
N GLN A 126 9.98 3.31 10.10
CA GLN A 126 9.50 3.14 11.45
C GLN A 126 8.09 2.55 11.50
N ARG A 127 7.18 2.98 10.61
CA ARG A 127 5.83 2.39 10.48
C ARG A 127 5.87 0.92 10.06
N GLN A 128 6.81 0.55 9.16
CA GLN A 128 6.97 -0.86 8.75
C GLN A 128 7.42 -1.74 9.91
N TYR A 129 8.39 -1.28 10.71
CA TYR A 129 8.80 -2.00 11.93
C TYR A 129 7.67 -2.09 12.96
N TYR A 130 6.88 -1.05 13.12
CA TYR A 130 5.70 -1.08 14.00
C TYR A 130 4.65 -2.09 13.50
N ALA A 131 4.45 -2.21 12.20
CA ALA A 131 3.55 -3.21 11.63
C ALA A 131 4.01 -4.65 11.89
N LEU A 132 5.32 -4.85 12.08
CA LEU A 132 5.94 -6.12 12.45
C LEU A 132 6.06 -6.32 13.98
N GLY A 133 5.45 -5.45 14.77
CA GLY A 133 5.44 -5.54 16.23
C GLY A 133 6.69 -4.98 16.92
N ARG A 134 7.57 -4.33 16.18
CA ARG A 134 8.78 -3.70 16.70
C ARG A 134 8.49 -2.25 17.15
N TYR A 135 7.67 -2.09 18.18
CA TYR A 135 7.20 -0.77 18.64
C TYR A 135 8.28 0.08 19.33
N ASN A 136 9.40 -0.52 19.69
CA ASN A 136 10.60 0.15 20.21
C ASN A 136 11.66 0.31 19.13
N ALA A 137 11.34 -0.01 17.85
CA ALA A 137 12.25 0.26 16.77
C ALA A 137 12.52 1.77 16.65
N ASP A 138 13.77 2.09 16.38
CA ASP A 138 14.25 3.44 16.13
C ASP A 138 14.99 3.45 14.80
N VAL A 139 14.67 4.43 13.97
CA VAL A 139 15.28 4.61 12.65
C VAL A 139 15.84 6.03 12.62
N GLU A 140 17.12 6.15 12.41
CA GLU A 140 17.81 7.43 12.32
C GLU A 140 18.48 7.56 10.95
N VAL A 141 18.25 8.68 10.26
CA VAL A 141 18.88 8.96 8.98
C VAL A 141 19.92 10.05 9.15
N ILE A 142 21.17 9.69 8.94
CA ILE A 142 22.31 10.58 9.06
C ILE A 142 22.85 10.94 7.68
N THR A 143 23.29 12.19 7.50
CA THR A 143 23.90 12.66 6.25
C THR A 143 25.27 13.22 6.52
N ASP A 144 26.24 12.85 5.68
CA ASP A 144 27.63 13.33 5.73
C ASP A 144 28.00 14.00 4.41
N ASP A 145 28.67 15.15 4.50
CA ASP A 145 29.15 15.86 3.33
C ASP A 145 30.29 15.12 2.62
N MET A 146 30.16 15.00 1.30
CA MET A 146 31.16 14.37 0.43
C MET A 146 31.70 15.37 -0.61
N PRO A 147 32.93 15.16 -1.14
CA PRO A 147 33.49 16.00 -2.20
C PRO A 147 32.57 16.05 -3.44
N ARG A 148 32.67 17.14 -4.21
CA ARG A 148 31.95 17.38 -5.48
C ARG A 148 30.44 17.51 -5.32
N ASN A 149 30.00 18.29 -4.33
CA ASN A 149 28.57 18.53 -4.03
C ASN A 149 27.76 17.23 -3.92
N ARG A 150 28.28 16.27 -3.12
CA ARG A 150 27.58 15.00 -2.81
C ARG A 150 27.39 14.84 -1.33
N ILE A 151 26.48 13.97 -0.95
CA ILE A 151 26.32 13.52 0.43
C ILE A 151 26.34 12.00 0.50
N GLY A 152 26.83 11.47 1.62
CA GLY A 152 26.53 10.12 2.09
C GLY A 152 25.23 10.13 2.90
N VAL A 153 24.40 9.13 2.72
CA VAL A 153 23.19 8.88 3.52
C VAL A 153 23.37 7.55 4.21
N THR A 154 23.30 7.54 5.53
CA THR A 154 23.32 6.32 6.34
C THR A 154 22.00 6.19 7.10
N ILE A 155 21.32 5.06 6.92
CA ILE A 155 20.10 4.71 7.62
C ILE A 155 20.47 3.72 8.72
N ASN A 156 20.49 4.18 9.96
CA ASN A 156 20.72 3.33 11.12
C ASN A 156 19.40 2.83 11.69
N ILE A 157 19.26 1.53 11.79
CA ILE A 157 18.07 0.86 12.28
C ILE A 157 18.40 0.13 13.58
N ASN A 158 17.69 0.46 14.64
CA ASN A 158 17.64 -0.33 15.86
C ASN A 158 16.27 -0.96 15.96
N GLU A 159 16.16 -2.24 15.64
CA GLU A 159 14.87 -2.92 15.53
C GLU A 159 14.16 -3.11 16.89
N GLY A 160 14.87 -3.05 18.01
CA GLY A 160 14.31 -3.33 19.31
C GLY A 160 13.78 -4.77 19.46
N GLU A 161 12.97 -5.01 20.49
CA GLU A 161 12.33 -6.30 20.72
C GLU A 161 10.93 -6.35 20.10
N THR A 162 10.48 -7.56 19.69
CA THR A 162 9.12 -7.76 19.21
C THR A 162 8.14 -7.77 20.38
N ALA A 163 7.05 -7.02 20.26
CA ALA A 163 5.99 -7.05 21.23
C ALA A 163 5.23 -8.38 21.20
N LYS A 164 4.84 -8.90 22.38
CA LYS A 164 4.20 -10.20 22.54
C LYS A 164 2.71 -10.07 22.80
N ILE A 165 1.92 -10.98 22.23
CA ILE A 165 0.48 -11.05 22.46
C ILE A 165 0.24 -11.71 23.81
N VAL A 166 -0.14 -10.91 24.82
CA VAL A 166 -0.46 -11.38 26.17
C VAL A 166 -1.92 -11.81 26.24
N HIS A 167 -2.82 -11.11 25.56
CA HIS A 167 -4.24 -11.45 25.48
C HIS A 167 -4.77 -11.28 24.06
N LEU A 168 -5.49 -12.31 23.60
CA LEU A 168 -6.28 -12.31 22.37
C LEU A 168 -7.70 -12.76 22.74
N ASN A 169 -8.65 -11.84 22.69
CA ASN A 169 -10.02 -12.10 23.12
C ASN A 169 -11.00 -11.86 21.95
N VAL A 170 -11.90 -12.82 21.70
CA VAL A 170 -12.99 -12.69 20.76
C VAL A 170 -14.29 -12.54 21.51
N ILE A 171 -15.04 -11.47 21.22
CA ILE A 171 -16.29 -11.12 21.87
C ILE A 171 -17.43 -11.17 20.86
N GLY A 172 -18.59 -11.66 21.27
CA GLY A 172 -19.78 -11.76 20.41
C GLY A 172 -20.00 -13.18 19.85
N ASN A 173 -19.04 -14.08 20.06
CA ASN A 173 -19.20 -15.51 19.76
C ASN A 173 -20.20 -16.14 20.77
N LYS A 174 -21.24 -16.75 20.23
CA LYS A 174 -22.33 -17.39 21.02
C LYS A 174 -22.43 -18.89 20.72
N VAL A 175 -22.18 -19.26 19.47
CA VAL A 175 -22.35 -20.64 18.98
C VAL A 175 -21.08 -21.45 19.15
N TYR A 176 -19.92 -20.86 18.92
CA TYR A 176 -18.63 -21.53 19.01
C TYR A 176 -17.77 -20.93 20.14
N SER A 177 -17.01 -21.79 20.81
CA SER A 177 -16.04 -21.34 21.82
C SER A 177 -14.88 -20.56 21.18
N GLN A 178 -14.22 -19.71 21.98
CA GLN A 178 -13.03 -19.01 21.51
C GLN A 178 -11.95 -19.99 21.04
N GLU A 179 -11.76 -21.10 21.75
CA GLU A 179 -10.78 -22.13 21.40
C GLU A 179 -11.03 -22.73 20.02
N GLU A 180 -12.31 -22.99 19.66
CA GLU A 180 -12.69 -23.51 18.34
C GLU A 180 -12.41 -22.52 17.23
N ILE A 181 -12.77 -21.24 17.41
CA ILE A 181 -12.61 -20.20 16.39
C ILE A 181 -11.16 -19.75 16.19
N THR A 182 -10.33 -19.79 17.25
CA THR A 182 -8.93 -19.39 17.16
C THR A 182 -7.97 -20.55 16.83
N LYS A 183 -8.49 -21.77 16.70
CA LYS A 183 -7.69 -22.98 16.44
C LYS A 183 -6.72 -22.88 15.26
N ASN A 184 -7.13 -22.16 14.23
CA ASN A 184 -6.36 -21.97 12.99
C ASN A 184 -5.69 -20.60 12.91
N PHE A 185 -5.69 -19.82 13.97
CA PHE A 185 -5.00 -18.54 14.01
C PHE A 185 -3.47 -18.74 13.97
N GLN A 186 -2.79 -17.83 13.30
CA GLN A 186 -1.33 -17.74 13.33
C GLN A 186 -0.85 -17.06 14.61
N SER A 187 -1.69 -16.19 15.18
CA SER A 187 -1.42 -15.44 16.41
C SER A 187 -1.93 -16.21 17.61
N MET A 188 -1.07 -16.34 18.64
CA MET A 188 -1.38 -17.03 19.89
C MET A 188 -0.99 -16.16 21.07
N GLU A 189 -1.66 -16.37 22.21
CA GLU A 189 -1.24 -15.77 23.48
C GLU A 189 0.10 -16.36 23.94
N THR A 190 0.91 -15.55 24.62
CA THR A 190 2.12 -16.00 25.31
C THR A 190 1.73 -17.04 26.36
N GLY A 191 2.19 -18.26 26.22
CA GLY A 191 1.82 -19.38 27.06
C GLY A 191 2.96 -20.31 27.41
N TYR A 192 2.79 -21.06 28.51
CA TYR A 192 3.79 -21.99 29.05
C TYR A 192 4.16 -23.14 28.09
N PHE A 193 3.36 -23.36 27.05
CA PHE A 193 3.50 -24.51 26.13
C PHE A 193 4.09 -24.15 24.77
N ASN A 194 4.55 -22.92 24.53
CA ASN A 194 5.19 -22.54 23.27
C ASN A 194 6.61 -21.96 23.50
N PRO A 195 7.55 -22.74 24.09
CA PRO A 195 8.87 -22.23 24.44
C PRO A 195 9.79 -21.95 23.23
N PHE A 196 9.38 -22.34 22.02
CA PHE A 196 10.16 -22.17 20.78
C PHE A 196 9.34 -21.59 19.64
N GLY A 197 8.09 -21.17 19.88
CA GLY A 197 7.21 -20.67 18.83
C GLY A 197 7.21 -19.15 18.77
N THR A 198 7.13 -18.63 17.55
CA THR A 198 6.96 -17.19 17.26
C THR A 198 5.48 -16.79 17.12
N GLY A 199 4.56 -17.69 17.51
CA GLY A 199 3.12 -17.44 17.41
C GLY A 199 2.61 -16.34 18.34
N ASP A 200 3.32 -16.08 19.46
CA ASP A 200 3.03 -15.01 20.41
C ASP A 200 3.61 -13.65 19.99
N GLU A 201 4.41 -13.59 18.95
CA GLU A 201 4.94 -12.35 18.41
C GLU A 201 3.88 -11.61 17.59
N TYR A 202 3.60 -10.38 17.99
CA TYR A 202 2.66 -9.55 17.26
C TYR A 202 3.21 -9.16 15.87
N ALA A 203 2.37 -9.34 14.86
CA ALA A 203 2.59 -8.77 13.54
C ALA A 203 1.22 -8.43 12.93
N LYS A 204 1.04 -7.19 12.48
CA LYS A 204 -0.21 -6.75 11.87
C LYS A 204 -0.68 -7.63 10.71
N PRO A 205 0.19 -8.11 9.80
CA PRO A 205 -0.22 -9.04 8.74
C PRO A 205 -0.77 -10.38 9.27
N LYS A 206 -0.20 -10.92 10.38
CA LYS A 206 -0.73 -12.15 11.01
C LYS A 206 -2.15 -11.93 11.53
N ILE A 207 -2.38 -10.82 12.24
CA ILE A 207 -3.73 -10.49 12.74
C ILE A 207 -4.71 -10.33 11.59
N GLN A 208 -4.32 -9.71 10.48
CA GLN A 208 -5.19 -9.59 9.32
C GLN A 208 -5.56 -10.96 8.73
N ALA A 209 -4.59 -11.86 8.60
CA ALA A 209 -4.83 -13.24 8.15
C ALA A 209 -5.73 -14.01 9.13
N ASP A 210 -5.59 -13.78 10.43
CA ASP A 210 -6.46 -14.39 11.45
C ASP A 210 -7.90 -13.87 11.36
N LEU A 211 -8.10 -12.58 11.09
CA LEU A 211 -9.43 -12.01 10.85
C LEU A 211 -10.08 -12.59 9.59
N ASP A 212 -9.32 -12.79 8.52
CA ASP A 212 -9.79 -13.42 7.28
C ASP A 212 -10.12 -14.90 7.51
N SER A 213 -9.32 -15.60 8.32
CA SER A 213 -9.57 -16.98 8.75
C SER A 213 -10.85 -17.08 9.59
N LEU A 214 -11.05 -16.14 10.52
CA LEU A 214 -12.26 -16.04 11.34
C LEU A 214 -13.53 -15.83 10.47
N LYS A 215 -13.47 -14.92 9.52
CA LYS A 215 -14.55 -14.72 8.54
C LYS A 215 -14.83 -15.99 7.75
N SER A 216 -13.80 -16.68 7.29
CA SER A 216 -13.95 -17.94 6.56
C SER A 216 -14.58 -19.01 7.43
N PHE A 217 -14.16 -19.14 8.69
CA PHE A 217 -14.70 -20.08 9.66
C PHE A 217 -16.21 -19.97 9.81
N TYR A 218 -16.74 -18.75 9.92
CA TYR A 218 -18.19 -18.51 10.05
C TYR A 218 -18.95 -18.70 8.73
N LEU A 219 -18.44 -18.18 7.63
CA LEU A 219 -19.08 -18.32 6.31
C LEU A 219 -19.13 -19.80 5.84
N ASP A 220 -18.15 -20.61 6.21
CA ASP A 220 -18.10 -22.04 5.89
C ASP A 220 -19.06 -22.88 6.76
N ARG A 221 -19.67 -22.26 7.78
CA ARG A 221 -20.63 -22.86 8.70
C ARG A 221 -22.02 -22.23 8.65
N GLY A 222 -22.30 -21.53 7.54
CA GLY A 222 -23.63 -20.99 7.25
C GLY A 222 -23.94 -19.61 7.82
N PHE A 223 -23.02 -18.92 8.43
CA PHE A 223 -23.24 -17.60 9.01
C PHE A 223 -23.01 -16.51 7.95
N LEU A 224 -23.94 -16.37 7.01
CA LEU A 224 -23.83 -15.44 5.89
C LEU A 224 -23.89 -13.96 6.30
N ASP A 225 -24.39 -13.67 7.48
CA ASP A 225 -24.47 -12.32 8.05
C ASP A 225 -23.33 -12.01 9.03
N TYR A 226 -22.32 -12.90 9.08
CA TYR A 226 -21.15 -12.65 9.91
C TYR A 226 -20.53 -11.28 9.62
N GLU A 227 -20.34 -10.50 10.66
CA GLU A 227 -19.71 -9.17 10.61
C GLU A 227 -18.58 -9.03 11.63
N LEU A 228 -17.44 -8.52 11.18
CA LEU A 228 -16.38 -8.02 12.07
C LEU A 228 -16.76 -6.60 12.52
N VAL A 229 -17.28 -6.47 13.73
CA VAL A 229 -17.72 -5.19 14.28
C VAL A 229 -16.53 -4.28 14.58
N SER A 230 -15.48 -4.83 15.19
CA SER A 230 -14.23 -4.10 15.46
C SER A 230 -13.06 -5.04 15.76
N SER A 231 -11.85 -4.56 15.47
CA SER A 231 -10.61 -5.18 15.95
C SER A 231 -9.76 -4.08 16.60
N GLN A 232 -9.43 -4.25 17.88
CA GLN A 232 -8.67 -3.29 18.65
C GLN A 232 -7.37 -3.91 19.15
N VAL A 233 -6.27 -3.18 18.96
CA VAL A 233 -4.95 -3.55 19.45
C VAL A 233 -4.48 -2.47 20.42
N SER A 234 -4.14 -2.86 21.64
CA SER A 234 -3.63 -1.98 22.68
C SER A 234 -2.25 -2.43 23.12
N LEU A 235 -1.39 -1.47 23.44
CA LEU A 235 -0.03 -1.69 23.90
C LEU A 235 0.11 -1.34 25.38
N SER A 236 0.95 -2.10 26.08
CA SER A 236 1.44 -1.71 27.41
C SER A 236 2.32 -0.45 27.33
N PRO A 237 2.51 0.28 28.45
CA PRO A 237 3.35 1.49 28.47
C PRO A 237 4.81 1.26 28.03
N ASN A 238 5.36 0.05 28.28
CA ASN A 238 6.70 -0.34 27.86
C ASN A 238 6.77 -0.82 26.41
N LYS A 239 5.61 -0.88 25.71
CA LYS A 239 5.46 -1.33 24.31
C LYS A 239 5.91 -2.78 24.05
N GLN A 240 5.95 -3.63 25.07
CA GLN A 240 6.36 -5.03 24.95
C GLN A 240 5.17 -6.00 24.95
N ASP A 241 4.03 -5.61 25.55
CA ASP A 241 2.84 -6.44 25.65
C ASP A 241 1.71 -5.90 24.78
N VAL A 242 1.09 -6.80 24.04
CA VAL A 242 -0.04 -6.51 23.15
C VAL A 242 -1.30 -7.19 23.66
N TYR A 243 -2.39 -6.44 23.67
CA TYR A 243 -3.74 -6.89 24.00
C TYR A 243 -4.62 -6.72 22.78
N ILE A 244 -5.26 -7.80 22.32
CA ILE A 244 -6.09 -7.81 21.13
C ILE A 244 -7.52 -8.15 21.52
N VAL A 245 -8.48 -7.33 21.10
CA VAL A 245 -9.91 -7.58 21.26
C VAL A 245 -10.57 -7.53 19.89
N ILE A 246 -11.16 -8.66 19.50
CA ILE A 246 -11.90 -8.82 18.25
C ILE A 246 -13.38 -8.90 18.62
N ASN A 247 -14.20 -7.97 18.14
CA ASN A 247 -15.64 -7.96 18.38
C ASN A 247 -16.37 -8.34 17.09
N ILE A 248 -17.21 -9.37 17.18
CA ILE A 248 -17.94 -9.92 16.05
C ILE A 248 -19.45 -9.96 16.29
N ASP A 249 -20.20 -9.97 15.22
CA ASP A 249 -21.59 -10.44 15.20
C ASP A 249 -21.68 -11.68 14.30
N GLU A 250 -22.08 -12.81 14.87
CA GLU A 250 -22.17 -14.07 14.12
C GLU A 250 -23.31 -14.03 13.10
N GLY A 251 -24.39 -13.31 13.42
CA GLY A 251 -25.64 -13.38 12.66
C GLY A 251 -26.33 -14.76 12.81
N PRO A 252 -27.40 -15.03 12.06
CA PRO A 252 -28.06 -16.33 12.04
C PRO A 252 -27.31 -17.33 11.16
N GLN A 253 -27.46 -18.62 11.47
CA GLN A 253 -27.00 -19.72 10.62
C GLN A 253 -28.04 -20.05 9.56
N TYR A 254 -27.62 -20.14 8.29
CA TYR A 254 -28.49 -20.38 7.14
C TYR A 254 -28.41 -21.83 6.67
N ILE A 255 -29.59 -22.39 6.35
CA ILE A 255 -29.78 -23.71 5.76
C ILE A 255 -30.18 -23.54 4.29
N ILE A 256 -29.66 -24.38 3.43
CA ILE A 256 -29.97 -24.36 2.00
C ILE A 256 -31.42 -24.82 1.81
N ASP A 257 -32.25 -23.97 1.20
CA ASP A 257 -33.64 -24.28 0.86
C ASP A 257 -33.74 -24.91 -0.53
N ASP A 258 -33.03 -24.36 -1.51
CA ASP A 258 -33.05 -24.81 -2.89
C ASP A 258 -31.72 -24.47 -3.61
N ILE A 259 -31.42 -25.27 -4.66
CA ILE A 259 -30.22 -25.07 -5.49
C ILE A 259 -30.65 -25.05 -6.96
N LEU A 260 -30.30 -23.96 -7.66
CA LEU A 260 -30.66 -23.74 -9.05
C LEU A 260 -29.41 -23.60 -9.92
N LEU A 261 -29.52 -24.06 -11.17
CA LEU A 261 -28.61 -23.74 -12.25
C LEU A 261 -29.27 -22.68 -13.15
N ASN A 262 -28.48 -21.70 -13.58
CA ASN A 262 -28.94 -20.63 -14.47
C ASN A 262 -27.82 -20.26 -15.44
N GLY A 263 -28.17 -19.53 -16.49
CA GLY A 263 -27.21 -19.10 -17.51
C GLY A 263 -27.26 -19.98 -18.75
N GLU A 264 -26.19 -20.01 -19.52
CA GLU A 264 -26.11 -20.80 -20.75
C GLU A 264 -25.49 -22.17 -20.44
N LEU A 265 -26.36 -23.17 -20.31
CA LEU A 265 -25.96 -24.54 -20.00
C LEU A 265 -25.56 -25.28 -21.30
N VAL A 266 -24.27 -25.36 -21.56
CA VAL A 266 -23.70 -26.04 -22.73
C VAL A 266 -23.58 -27.56 -22.56
N LEU A 267 -23.75 -28.05 -21.34
CA LEU A 267 -23.83 -29.46 -20.96
C LEU A 267 -25.21 -29.76 -20.34
N GLY A 268 -25.51 -31.03 -20.18
CA GLY A 268 -26.75 -31.47 -19.51
C GLY A 268 -26.79 -30.96 -18.06
N GLU A 269 -27.96 -30.47 -17.65
CA GLU A 269 -28.16 -29.96 -16.28
C GLU A 269 -27.77 -31.00 -15.22
N THR A 270 -28.15 -32.26 -15.42
CA THR A 270 -27.82 -33.39 -14.53
C THR A 270 -26.30 -33.56 -14.37
N GLU A 271 -25.53 -33.44 -15.46
CA GLU A 271 -24.09 -33.60 -15.46
C GLU A 271 -23.39 -32.50 -14.67
N ILE A 272 -23.93 -31.27 -14.72
CA ILE A 272 -23.42 -30.14 -13.95
C ILE A 272 -23.80 -30.32 -12.47
N PHE A 273 -25.03 -30.74 -12.17
CA PHE A 273 -25.48 -31.00 -10.79
C PHE A 273 -24.68 -32.09 -10.08
N GLU A 274 -24.18 -33.11 -10.80
CA GLU A 274 -23.26 -34.13 -10.24
C GLU A 274 -21.96 -33.54 -9.65
N LYS A 275 -21.60 -32.30 -10.02
CA LYS A 275 -20.43 -31.59 -9.47
C LYS A 275 -20.77 -30.73 -8.27
N VAL A 276 -22.03 -30.53 -7.95
CA VAL A 276 -22.49 -29.80 -6.77
C VAL A 276 -22.55 -30.76 -5.59
N THR A 277 -21.83 -30.41 -4.52
CA THR A 277 -21.69 -31.27 -3.32
C THR A 277 -22.66 -30.91 -2.22
N GLN A 278 -23.30 -29.76 -2.25
CA GLN A 278 -24.27 -29.30 -1.28
C GLN A 278 -25.68 -29.71 -1.73
N GLU A 279 -26.55 -29.99 -0.76
CA GLU A 279 -27.94 -30.41 -1.00
C GLU A 279 -28.93 -29.50 -0.23
N PRO A 280 -30.20 -29.38 -0.69
CA PRO A 280 -31.24 -28.75 0.12
C PRO A 280 -31.38 -29.42 1.49
N GLY A 281 -31.41 -28.64 2.56
CA GLY A 281 -31.38 -29.09 3.95
C GLY A 281 -30.04 -29.05 4.62
N ASP A 282 -28.95 -28.92 3.87
CA ASP A 282 -27.58 -28.74 4.44
C ASP A 282 -27.41 -27.34 5.02
N ILE A 283 -26.52 -27.23 5.98
CA ILE A 283 -25.97 -25.91 6.39
C ILE A 283 -25.14 -25.37 5.22
N PHE A 284 -25.39 -24.14 4.81
CA PHE A 284 -24.59 -23.50 3.77
C PHE A 284 -23.11 -23.49 4.12
N SER A 285 -22.27 -23.83 3.17
CA SER A 285 -20.81 -23.73 3.31
C SER A 285 -20.20 -23.00 2.11
N ARG A 286 -19.54 -21.87 2.39
CA ARG A 286 -18.83 -21.11 1.33
C ARG A 286 -17.68 -21.93 0.74
N ALA A 287 -16.98 -22.70 1.57
CA ALA A 287 -15.89 -23.56 1.10
C ALA A 287 -16.40 -24.62 0.10
N ASN A 288 -17.52 -25.29 0.42
CA ASN A 288 -18.13 -26.24 -0.50
C ASN A 288 -18.64 -25.56 -1.77
N ALA A 289 -19.27 -24.38 -1.65
CA ALA A 289 -19.71 -23.59 -2.78
C ALA A 289 -18.56 -23.23 -3.73
N THR A 290 -17.41 -22.83 -3.18
CA THR A 290 -16.20 -22.55 -3.98
C THR A 290 -15.67 -23.80 -4.67
N LYS A 291 -15.65 -24.95 -3.97
CA LYS A 291 -15.25 -26.23 -4.55
C LYS A 291 -16.18 -26.68 -5.68
N ASP A 292 -17.48 -26.47 -5.52
CA ASP A 292 -18.46 -26.76 -6.56
C ASP A 292 -18.22 -25.90 -7.80
N LEU A 293 -17.97 -24.58 -7.63
CA LEU A 293 -17.61 -23.69 -8.74
C LEU A 293 -16.37 -24.18 -9.50
N GLU A 294 -15.31 -24.58 -8.78
CA GLU A 294 -14.08 -25.11 -9.36
C GLU A 294 -14.35 -26.42 -10.13
N SER A 295 -15.17 -27.30 -9.56
CA SER A 295 -15.52 -28.60 -10.15
C SER A 295 -16.36 -28.43 -11.42
N ILE A 296 -17.32 -27.49 -11.44
CA ILE A 296 -18.14 -27.17 -12.61
C ILE A 296 -17.24 -26.53 -13.69
N SER A 297 -16.34 -25.60 -13.30
CA SER A 297 -15.44 -24.96 -14.24
C SER A 297 -14.49 -25.96 -14.90
N ALA A 298 -13.96 -26.93 -14.12
CA ALA A 298 -13.12 -27.99 -14.62
C ALA A 298 -13.86 -28.91 -15.61
N LEU A 299 -15.11 -29.32 -15.26
CA LEU A 299 -15.95 -30.12 -16.16
C LEU A 299 -16.17 -29.41 -17.49
N LEU A 300 -16.50 -28.13 -17.50
CA LEU A 300 -16.70 -27.34 -18.71
C LEU A 300 -15.39 -27.16 -19.51
N GLY A 301 -14.25 -26.98 -18.83
CA GLY A 301 -12.93 -26.93 -19.43
C GLY A 301 -12.56 -28.22 -20.17
N ASP A 302 -12.86 -29.38 -19.59
CA ASP A 302 -12.64 -30.71 -20.22
C ASP A 302 -13.47 -30.87 -21.50
N HIS A 303 -14.60 -30.17 -21.62
CA HIS A 303 -15.43 -30.14 -22.82
C HIS A 303 -15.06 -29.01 -23.79
N GLY A 304 -13.95 -28.29 -23.56
CA GLY A 304 -13.40 -27.28 -24.46
C GLY A 304 -13.83 -25.84 -24.15
N TYR A 305 -14.59 -25.58 -23.10
CA TYR A 305 -15.01 -24.25 -22.67
C TYR A 305 -14.00 -23.65 -21.69
N LEU A 306 -12.82 -23.22 -22.20
CA LEU A 306 -11.67 -22.80 -21.40
C LEU A 306 -11.86 -21.44 -20.68
N PHE A 307 -12.76 -20.60 -21.13
CA PHE A 307 -13.00 -19.26 -20.57
C PHE A 307 -14.30 -19.15 -19.78
N THR A 308 -14.84 -20.29 -19.35
CA THR A 308 -16.07 -20.35 -18.56
C THR A 308 -15.97 -19.55 -17.27
N LYS A 309 -17.00 -18.79 -16.98
CA LYS A 309 -17.20 -18.15 -15.67
C LYS A 309 -18.40 -18.80 -14.99
N VAL A 310 -18.16 -19.35 -13.81
CA VAL A 310 -19.23 -19.86 -12.95
C VAL A 310 -19.25 -18.98 -11.70
N ASN A 311 -20.43 -18.46 -11.36
CA ASN A 311 -20.64 -17.65 -10.16
C ASN A 311 -21.74 -18.27 -9.32
N ILE A 312 -21.66 -18.09 -8.01
CA ILE A 312 -22.74 -18.46 -7.09
C ILE A 312 -23.40 -17.21 -6.53
N ILE A 313 -24.72 -17.20 -6.51
CA ILE A 313 -25.53 -16.10 -6.01
C ILE A 313 -26.38 -16.65 -4.88
N PRO A 314 -26.00 -16.45 -3.60
CA PRO A 314 -26.82 -16.81 -2.46
C PRO A 314 -27.92 -15.75 -2.28
N GLU A 315 -29.17 -16.17 -2.33
CA GLU A 315 -30.36 -15.36 -2.04
C GLU A 315 -30.91 -15.74 -0.67
N LYS A 316 -30.83 -14.81 0.30
CA LYS A 316 -31.37 -15.03 1.64
C LYS A 316 -32.91 -14.97 1.61
N LEU A 317 -33.52 -15.94 2.22
CA LEU A 317 -34.98 -16.09 2.37
C LEU A 317 -35.36 -15.94 3.84
N ASP A 318 -36.65 -15.75 4.10
CA ASP A 318 -37.17 -15.75 5.45
C ASP A 318 -36.96 -17.13 6.16
N GLY A 319 -36.82 -17.08 7.49
CA GLY A 319 -36.67 -18.29 8.30
C GLY A 319 -35.26 -18.90 8.26
N GLN A 320 -34.22 -18.07 8.05
CA GLN A 320 -32.80 -18.50 8.04
C GLN A 320 -32.48 -19.50 6.93
N LYS A 321 -33.11 -19.31 5.79
CA LYS A 321 -32.96 -20.14 4.59
C LYS A 321 -32.18 -19.37 3.51
N VAL A 322 -31.45 -20.09 2.67
CA VAL A 322 -30.74 -19.53 1.52
C VAL A 322 -31.01 -20.37 0.28
N LYS A 323 -31.32 -19.71 -0.82
CA LYS A 323 -31.39 -20.34 -2.15
C LYS A 323 -30.07 -20.06 -2.87
N LEU A 324 -29.46 -21.09 -3.41
CA LEU A 324 -28.21 -21.00 -4.15
C LEU A 324 -28.47 -21.06 -5.65
N THR A 325 -27.98 -20.08 -6.40
CA THR A 325 -28.04 -20.11 -7.86
C THR A 325 -26.65 -20.15 -8.44
N TYR A 326 -26.28 -21.26 -9.10
CA TYR A 326 -25.06 -21.38 -9.88
C TYR A 326 -25.30 -20.80 -11.28
N HIS A 327 -24.67 -19.68 -11.57
CA HIS A 327 -24.80 -19.01 -12.86
C HIS A 327 -23.62 -19.35 -13.75
N VAL A 328 -23.88 -20.04 -14.86
CA VAL A 328 -22.84 -20.48 -15.81
C VAL A 328 -22.84 -19.56 -17.01
N THR A 329 -21.67 -19.06 -17.36
CA THR A 329 -21.41 -18.27 -18.58
C THR A 329 -20.26 -18.95 -19.32
N PRO A 330 -20.54 -19.73 -20.39
CA PRO A 330 -19.48 -20.33 -21.22
C PRO A 330 -18.71 -19.22 -21.95
N GLY A 331 -17.41 -19.40 -22.11
CA GLY A 331 -16.52 -18.47 -22.78
C GLY A 331 -16.19 -18.91 -24.20
#